data_f5b72a0c3f7cfc16b464337fabd42a46
#
_entry.id   f5b72a0c3f7cfc16b464337fabd42a46
#
_cell.length_a   1.000
_cell.length_b   1.000
_cell.length_c   1.000
_cell.angle_alpha   90.00
_cell.angle_beta   90.00
_cell.angle_gamma   90.00
#
_symmetry.space_group_name_H-M   'P 1'
#
loop_
_entity.id
_entity.type
_entity.pdbx_description
1 polymer ?
#
loop_
_entity_poly.entity_id
_entity_poly.type
_entity_poly.pdbx_seq_one_letter_code
_entity_poly.pdbx_strand_id
1 'polypeptide(L)'
;MRMIDIKSFSILLLFLLLISIYYALTIPSNYIWHDQTLAVNLAKDVLNGNYPLVGYLHSNRMHSFPAFYYLIAPLVYISDDPMFLYWSVAVMNTLGVVIVTKYIYSKYGFQEYVLYLLFSATHVSTLFFSSFFWNPNYTPFFMSLFIVSVFKYLNDKSSVIYFHIAGVVINIMVQMMPQSIVLIPSYIFILFLFRKLPSLLNQVVHVAIQLALVYPWIHYHLFVFEWDGFESGQKLYKGFSSSIIEYLNYLGGWVLNSEYTTYLLYGTNTYPYAKLIDIILTGSSILLLSLLVYSTWVSFRGIKFSNFININIIDNDVNDFTTHNTLIVLAVINFSCILFFITGMQMVSYHYQFLAPVISLNMCLLISYEKRYKKILITLLMLIILSQGSFSYWRAYSEYTKPYVTDIGYSDKFAQFLNNNCNAESSAYILDPQGLHFFKSSTGSSDKNACGKVVLVMRDHYEQSEIIRWVLEGNYRETEMVFKDYMIWSSNKDLL
;
A
#
# COMPACT_ATOMS: atom_id res chain seq x y z
N MET A 1 -6.36 20.84 -23.63
CA MET A 1 -5.60 20.49 -22.41
C MET A 1 -4.86 21.74 -21.94
N ARG A 2 -5.20 22.28 -20.74
CA ARG A 2 -4.48 23.47 -20.22
C ARG A 2 -3.04 23.08 -19.92
N MET A 3 -2.09 23.86 -20.41
CA MET A 3 -0.69 23.73 -20.00
C MET A 3 -0.57 24.11 -18.51
N ILE A 4 0.27 23.39 -17.79
CA ILE A 4 0.57 23.71 -16.38
C ILE A 4 1.28 25.06 -16.38
N ASP A 5 0.73 26.04 -15.69
CA ASP A 5 1.36 27.36 -15.55
C ASP A 5 2.53 27.28 -14.54
N ILE A 6 3.34 28.34 -14.51
CA ILE A 6 4.53 28.42 -13.66
C ILE A 6 4.17 28.24 -12.18
N LYS A 7 3.03 28.77 -11.72
CA LYS A 7 2.58 28.66 -10.31
C LYS A 7 2.28 27.20 -9.98
N SER A 8 1.51 26.53 -10.82
CA SER A 8 1.16 25.10 -10.64
C SER A 8 2.38 24.22 -10.69
N PHE A 9 3.34 24.53 -11.57
CA PHE A 9 4.61 23.80 -11.63
C PHE A 9 5.44 24.00 -10.36
N SER A 10 5.53 25.22 -9.83
CA SER A 10 6.26 25.50 -8.58
C SER A 10 5.66 24.75 -7.38
N ILE A 11 4.32 24.65 -7.31
CA ILE A 11 3.65 23.88 -6.24
C ILE A 11 3.90 22.39 -6.39
N LEU A 12 3.90 21.86 -7.61
CA LEU A 12 4.26 20.47 -7.86
C LEU A 12 5.70 20.17 -7.42
N LEU A 13 6.64 21.06 -7.73
CA LEU A 13 8.02 20.90 -7.26
C LEU A 13 8.14 20.94 -5.75
N LEU A 14 7.42 21.83 -5.08
CA LEU A 14 7.37 21.88 -3.61
C LEU A 14 6.79 20.58 -3.03
N PHE A 15 5.70 20.08 -3.62
CA PHE A 15 5.15 18.78 -3.23
C PHE A 15 6.17 17.66 -3.38
N LEU A 16 6.81 17.56 -4.55
CA LEU A 16 7.84 16.53 -4.81
C LEU A 16 9.00 16.63 -3.83
N LEU A 17 9.43 17.86 -3.50
CA LEU A 17 10.48 18.09 -2.50
C LEU A 17 10.06 17.59 -1.12
N LEU A 18 8.86 17.96 -0.65
CA LEU A 18 8.35 17.57 0.68
C LEU A 18 8.27 16.04 0.81
N ILE A 19 7.65 15.36 -0.15
CA ILE A 19 7.53 13.89 -0.07
C ILE A 19 8.89 13.20 -0.24
N SER A 20 9.80 13.76 -1.03
CA SER A 20 11.16 13.21 -1.16
C SER A 20 11.93 13.32 0.16
N ILE A 21 11.79 14.43 0.89
CA ILE A 21 12.36 14.57 2.24
C ILE A 21 11.76 13.51 3.17
N TYR A 22 10.43 13.32 3.15
CA TYR A 22 9.78 12.31 3.97
C TYR A 22 10.35 10.92 3.69
N TYR A 23 10.41 10.51 2.41
CA TYR A 23 10.92 9.19 2.03
C TYR A 23 12.41 9.02 2.30
N ALA A 24 13.20 10.07 2.12
CA ALA A 24 14.63 10.04 2.45
C ALA A 24 14.88 9.81 3.96
N LEU A 25 13.96 10.25 4.81
CA LEU A 25 14.03 10.02 6.25
C LEU A 25 13.48 8.63 6.66
N THR A 26 12.42 8.16 6.02
CA THR A 26 11.69 6.96 6.46
C THR A 26 12.18 5.67 5.82
N ILE A 27 12.54 5.68 4.53
CA ILE A 27 12.97 4.46 3.84
C ILE A 27 14.19 3.81 4.50
N PRO A 28 15.27 4.55 4.86
CA PRO A 28 16.41 3.96 5.53
C PRO A 28 16.11 3.37 6.91
N SER A 29 15.04 3.84 7.55
CA SER A 29 14.61 3.39 8.88
C SER A 29 13.62 2.20 8.82
N ASN A 30 13.17 1.82 7.63
CA ASN A 30 12.33 0.64 7.46
C ASN A 30 13.16 -0.64 7.58
N TYR A 31 12.50 -1.71 7.98
CA TYR A 31 13.09 -3.04 8.13
C TYR A 31 12.58 -3.98 7.03
N ILE A 32 13.37 -5.04 6.80
CA ILE A 32 13.05 -6.09 5.83
C ILE A 32 12.38 -7.24 6.56
N TRP A 33 11.19 -7.61 6.11
CA TRP A 33 10.46 -8.77 6.61
C TRP A 33 10.59 -9.98 5.67
N HIS A 34 10.12 -11.11 6.17
CA HIS A 34 10.03 -12.36 5.43
C HIS A 34 9.35 -12.20 4.08
N ASP A 35 8.18 -11.55 4.05
CA ASP A 35 7.38 -11.39 2.82
C ASP A 35 8.13 -10.65 1.72
N GLN A 36 8.95 -9.64 2.07
CA GLN A 36 9.76 -8.90 1.11
C GLN A 36 10.87 -9.78 0.53
N THR A 37 11.53 -10.55 1.38
CA THR A 37 12.59 -11.47 0.94
C THR A 37 12.02 -12.56 0.02
N LEU A 38 10.87 -13.15 0.37
CA LEU A 38 10.18 -14.11 -0.49
C LEU A 38 9.77 -13.50 -1.83
N ALA A 39 9.25 -12.26 -1.82
CA ALA A 39 8.85 -11.57 -3.03
C ALA A 39 10.04 -11.37 -3.98
N VAL A 40 11.19 -10.95 -3.45
CA VAL A 40 12.43 -10.80 -4.25
C VAL A 40 12.89 -12.13 -4.80
N ASN A 41 12.87 -13.21 -4.02
CA ASN A 41 13.27 -14.53 -4.48
C ASN A 41 12.36 -15.05 -5.61
N LEU A 42 11.04 -14.93 -5.47
CA LEU A 42 10.10 -15.30 -6.54
C LEU A 42 10.26 -14.43 -7.79
N ALA A 43 10.61 -13.16 -7.64
CA ALA A 43 10.96 -12.31 -8.79
C ALA A 43 12.25 -12.75 -9.48
N LYS A 44 13.26 -13.21 -8.72
CA LYS A 44 14.48 -13.84 -9.26
C LYS A 44 14.17 -15.13 -9.99
N ASP A 45 13.23 -15.95 -9.51
CA ASP A 45 12.77 -17.14 -10.21
C ASP A 45 12.18 -16.79 -11.58
N VAL A 46 11.35 -15.73 -11.66
CA VAL A 46 10.83 -15.22 -12.96
C VAL A 46 11.99 -14.85 -13.90
N LEU A 47 13.01 -14.15 -13.40
CA LEU A 47 14.17 -13.74 -14.20
C LEU A 47 15.02 -14.93 -14.68
N ASN A 48 15.04 -16.01 -13.91
CA ASN A 48 15.75 -17.26 -14.23
C ASN A 48 14.94 -18.18 -15.15
N GLY A 49 13.74 -17.78 -15.58
CA GLY A 49 12.86 -18.58 -16.44
C GLY A 49 12.00 -19.61 -15.70
N ASN A 50 11.99 -19.58 -14.38
CA ASN A 50 11.11 -20.37 -13.52
C ASN A 50 9.82 -19.57 -13.30
N TYR A 51 8.85 -19.69 -14.19
CA TYR A 51 7.62 -18.88 -14.16
C TYR A 51 6.62 -19.41 -13.12
N PRO A 52 6.55 -18.85 -11.89
CA PRO A 52 5.63 -19.32 -10.86
C PRO A 52 4.20 -19.04 -11.29
N LEU A 53 3.33 -20.07 -11.20
CA LEU A 53 1.89 -19.93 -11.43
C LEU A 53 1.17 -19.30 -10.25
N VAL A 54 1.79 -19.38 -9.07
CA VAL A 54 1.29 -18.87 -7.78
C VAL A 54 2.43 -18.23 -7.01
N GLY A 55 2.07 -17.41 -6.02
CA GLY A 55 3.02 -16.85 -5.07
C GLY A 55 3.17 -17.73 -3.81
N TYR A 56 3.66 -17.12 -2.73
CA TYR A 56 3.88 -17.82 -1.46
C TYR A 56 2.55 -18.30 -0.84
N LEU A 57 2.66 -19.33 -0.02
CA LEU A 57 1.53 -19.91 0.70
C LEU A 57 1.24 -19.05 1.94
N HIS A 58 0.03 -18.53 2.03
CA HIS A 58 -0.42 -17.80 3.21
C HIS A 58 -0.78 -18.76 4.37
N SER A 59 -0.89 -18.22 5.57
CA SER A 59 -1.31 -18.96 6.77
C SER A 59 -2.69 -19.62 6.65
N ASN A 60 -3.54 -19.14 5.72
CA ASN A 60 -4.84 -19.72 5.39
C ASN A 60 -4.78 -20.84 4.35
N ARG A 61 -3.59 -21.37 4.04
CA ARG A 61 -3.34 -22.40 3.02
C ARG A 61 -3.74 -22.02 1.58
N MET A 62 -3.89 -20.74 1.28
CA MET A 62 -4.06 -20.26 -0.08
C MET A 62 -2.76 -19.64 -0.58
N HIS A 63 -2.38 -19.96 -1.81
CA HIS A 63 -1.28 -19.28 -2.46
C HIS A 63 -1.70 -17.88 -2.91
N SER A 64 -0.81 -16.90 -2.73
CA SER A 64 -0.99 -15.58 -3.33
C SER A 64 -0.99 -15.64 -4.86
N PHE A 65 -1.55 -14.61 -5.49
CA PHE A 65 -1.48 -14.48 -6.95
C PHE A 65 -0.06 -14.16 -7.40
N PRO A 66 0.33 -14.56 -8.62
CA PRO A 66 1.70 -14.39 -9.10
C PRO A 66 2.02 -12.99 -9.63
N ALA A 67 1.02 -12.16 -9.98
CA ALA A 67 1.23 -10.91 -10.70
C ALA A 67 2.23 -9.96 -10.04
N PHE A 68 2.28 -9.93 -8.71
CA PHE A 68 3.22 -9.07 -7.98
C PHE A 68 4.67 -9.38 -8.34
N TYR A 69 5.04 -10.65 -8.39
CA TYR A 69 6.42 -11.07 -8.67
C TYR A 69 6.83 -10.76 -10.11
N TYR A 70 5.91 -10.91 -11.06
CA TYR A 70 6.12 -10.49 -12.44
C TYR A 70 6.25 -8.98 -12.58
N LEU A 71 5.50 -8.21 -11.79
CA LEU A 71 5.56 -6.75 -11.79
C LEU A 71 6.90 -6.25 -11.26
N ILE A 72 7.42 -6.86 -10.18
CA ILE A 72 8.67 -6.41 -9.55
C ILE A 72 9.92 -7.05 -10.19
N ALA A 73 9.81 -8.12 -10.98
CA ALA A 73 10.95 -8.76 -11.62
C ALA A 73 11.81 -7.79 -12.44
N PRO A 74 11.27 -6.87 -13.26
CA PRO A 74 12.09 -5.85 -13.93
C PRO A 74 12.84 -4.93 -12.95
N LEU A 75 12.25 -4.62 -11.79
CA LEU A 75 12.92 -3.81 -10.76
C LEU A 75 14.06 -4.60 -10.11
N VAL A 76 13.84 -5.87 -9.77
CA VAL A 76 14.85 -6.76 -9.21
C VAL A 76 15.98 -7.01 -10.23
N TYR A 77 15.68 -7.02 -11.54
CA TYR A 77 16.72 -7.10 -12.58
C TYR A 77 17.63 -5.87 -12.58
N ILE A 78 17.09 -4.69 -12.32
CA ILE A 78 17.88 -3.44 -12.24
C ILE A 78 18.70 -3.44 -10.95
N SER A 79 18.08 -3.75 -9.81
CA SER A 79 18.73 -3.86 -8.52
C SER A 79 17.86 -4.65 -7.55
N ASP A 80 18.44 -5.64 -6.89
CA ASP A 80 17.82 -6.38 -5.78
C ASP A 80 18.11 -5.74 -4.41
N ASP A 81 18.74 -4.55 -4.41
CA ASP A 81 18.96 -3.76 -3.20
C ASP A 81 17.62 -3.39 -2.57
N PRO A 82 17.36 -3.74 -1.31
CA PRO A 82 16.16 -3.37 -0.60
C PRO A 82 15.86 -1.88 -0.66
N MET A 83 16.86 -1.02 -0.51
CA MET A 83 16.70 0.43 -0.60
C MET A 83 16.07 0.84 -1.94
N PHE A 84 16.56 0.30 -3.06
CA PHE A 84 16.01 0.57 -4.38
C PHE A 84 14.54 0.12 -4.51
N LEU A 85 14.22 -1.06 -3.99
CA LEU A 85 12.86 -1.62 -4.05
C LEU A 85 11.86 -0.78 -3.20
N TYR A 86 12.27 -0.31 -2.04
CA TYR A 86 11.45 0.60 -1.22
C TYR A 86 11.22 1.95 -1.92
N TRP A 87 12.26 2.52 -2.53
CA TRP A 87 12.12 3.72 -3.35
C TRP A 87 11.17 3.49 -4.55
N SER A 88 11.13 2.30 -5.12
CA SER A 88 10.22 2.01 -6.24
C SER A 88 8.74 2.18 -5.85
N VAL A 89 8.34 1.78 -4.63
CA VAL A 89 6.97 2.01 -4.12
C VAL A 89 6.69 3.50 -4.00
N ALA A 90 7.61 4.25 -3.37
CA ALA A 90 7.49 5.69 -3.19
C ALA A 90 7.33 6.43 -4.53
N VAL A 91 8.17 6.08 -5.50
CA VAL A 91 8.12 6.65 -6.86
C VAL A 91 6.81 6.31 -7.56
N MET A 92 6.39 5.04 -7.55
CA MET A 92 5.14 4.61 -8.19
C MET A 92 3.93 5.35 -7.61
N ASN A 93 3.82 5.42 -6.28
CA ASN A 93 2.70 6.11 -5.64
C ASN A 93 2.73 7.63 -5.90
N THR A 94 3.92 8.23 -5.92
CA THR A 94 4.10 9.63 -6.34
C THR A 94 3.63 9.86 -7.78
N LEU A 95 3.98 8.97 -8.71
CA LEU A 95 3.48 9.02 -10.09
C LEU A 95 1.95 8.90 -10.13
N GLY A 96 1.34 8.06 -9.29
CA GLY A 96 -0.12 7.97 -9.13
C GLY A 96 -0.73 9.32 -8.74
N VAL A 97 -0.14 10.00 -7.74
CA VAL A 97 -0.56 11.34 -7.33
C VAL A 97 -0.44 12.33 -8.48
N VAL A 98 0.69 12.33 -9.21
CA VAL A 98 0.90 13.23 -10.37
C VAL A 98 -0.13 13.01 -11.49
N ILE A 99 -0.47 11.74 -11.77
CA ILE A 99 -1.48 11.39 -12.79
C ILE A 99 -2.84 11.96 -12.43
N VAL A 100 -3.30 11.77 -11.18
CA VAL A 100 -4.58 12.32 -10.71
C VAL A 100 -4.53 13.84 -10.66
N THR A 101 -3.44 14.41 -10.18
CA THR A 101 -3.19 15.86 -10.12
C THR A 101 -3.34 16.52 -11.50
N LYS A 102 -2.77 15.94 -12.54
CA LYS A 102 -2.89 16.44 -13.92
C LYS A 102 -4.35 16.44 -14.37
N TYR A 103 -5.12 15.40 -14.03
CA TYR A 103 -6.54 15.33 -14.33
C TYR A 103 -7.32 16.42 -13.58
N ILE A 104 -7.08 16.58 -12.27
CA ILE A 104 -7.73 17.60 -11.43
C ILE A 104 -7.49 19.00 -11.98
N TYR A 105 -6.23 19.35 -12.24
CA TYR A 105 -5.84 20.66 -12.76
C TYR A 105 -6.56 21.00 -14.06
N SER A 106 -6.63 20.02 -14.98
CA SER A 106 -7.27 20.24 -16.27
C SER A 106 -8.77 20.43 -16.19
N LYS A 107 -9.45 19.84 -15.19
CA LYS A 107 -10.91 19.78 -15.11
C LYS A 107 -11.50 20.72 -14.05
N TYR A 108 -10.89 20.82 -12.88
CA TYR A 108 -11.47 21.55 -11.73
C TYR A 108 -10.75 22.85 -11.40
N GLY A 109 -9.47 22.92 -11.65
CA GLY A 109 -8.69 24.13 -11.51
C GLY A 109 -7.60 24.07 -10.45
N PHE A 110 -7.06 25.24 -10.15
CA PHE A 110 -5.86 25.39 -9.32
C PHE A 110 -6.09 25.09 -7.83
N GLN A 111 -7.24 25.46 -7.26
CA GLN A 111 -7.51 25.27 -5.84
C GLN A 111 -7.60 23.78 -5.49
N GLU A 112 -8.37 23.01 -6.25
CA GLU A 112 -8.54 21.57 -6.07
C GLU A 112 -7.21 20.83 -6.27
N TYR A 113 -6.43 21.26 -7.23
CA TYR A 113 -5.07 20.81 -7.46
C TYR A 113 -4.19 20.96 -6.22
N VAL A 114 -4.15 22.16 -5.62
CA VAL A 114 -3.35 22.43 -4.42
C VAL A 114 -3.81 21.60 -3.22
N LEU A 115 -5.11 21.53 -2.99
CA LEU A 115 -5.68 20.77 -1.88
C LEU A 115 -5.38 19.26 -2.01
N TYR A 116 -5.48 18.72 -3.21
CA TYR A 116 -5.14 17.32 -3.46
C TYR A 116 -3.67 17.02 -3.17
N LEU A 117 -2.76 17.86 -3.63
CA LEU A 117 -1.32 17.69 -3.36
C LEU A 117 -1.01 17.81 -1.88
N LEU A 118 -1.57 18.81 -1.17
CA LEU A 118 -1.36 19.00 0.26
C LEU A 118 -1.87 17.80 1.05
N PHE A 119 -3.07 17.30 0.75
CA PHE A 119 -3.62 16.15 1.45
C PHE A 119 -2.76 14.89 1.18
N SER A 120 -2.37 14.66 -0.07
CA SER A 120 -1.53 13.52 -0.44
C SER A 120 -0.13 13.57 0.20
N ALA A 121 0.41 14.78 0.45
CA ALA A 121 1.70 14.99 1.11
C ALA A 121 1.65 14.89 2.64
N THR A 122 0.48 14.73 3.23
CA THR A 122 0.32 14.83 4.69
C THR A 122 -0.47 13.68 5.31
N HIS A 123 -1.22 12.92 4.50
CA HIS A 123 -1.99 11.78 4.99
C HIS A 123 -1.05 10.68 5.51
N VAL A 124 -1.04 10.49 6.82
CA VAL A 124 -0.03 9.71 7.53
C VAL A 124 0.09 8.26 7.05
N SER A 125 -1.04 7.57 6.91
CA SER A 125 -1.04 6.16 6.44
C SER A 125 -0.55 6.05 5.00
N THR A 126 -0.97 6.96 4.11
CA THR A 126 -0.52 6.96 2.71
C THR A 126 0.99 7.14 2.62
N LEU A 127 1.55 8.10 3.34
CA LEU A 127 2.99 8.34 3.37
C LEU A 127 3.75 7.14 3.94
N PHE A 128 3.30 6.62 5.09
CA PHE A 128 3.94 5.49 5.73
C PHE A 128 4.00 4.27 4.84
N PHE A 129 2.84 3.82 4.34
CA PHE A 129 2.79 2.62 3.52
C PHE A 129 3.47 2.79 2.15
N SER A 130 3.50 4.02 1.62
CA SER A 130 4.26 4.30 0.38
C SER A 130 5.78 4.26 0.58
N SER A 131 6.26 4.27 1.82
CA SER A 131 7.69 4.11 2.13
C SER A 131 8.11 2.67 2.36
N PHE A 132 7.20 1.69 2.23
CA PHE A 132 7.44 0.31 2.60
C PHE A 132 7.22 -0.65 1.42
N PHE A 133 8.24 -1.45 1.09
CA PHE A 133 8.17 -2.41 -0.02
C PHE A 133 7.30 -3.62 0.36
N TRP A 134 6.09 -3.65 -0.18
CA TRP A 134 5.14 -4.75 -0.01
C TRP A 134 4.07 -4.71 -1.09
N ASN A 135 3.48 -5.88 -1.45
CA ASN A 135 2.50 -5.97 -2.53
C ASN A 135 1.27 -5.02 -2.38
N PRO A 136 0.61 -4.86 -1.22
CA PRO A 136 -0.50 -3.93 -1.10
C PRO A 136 -0.10 -2.47 -1.33
N ASN A 137 1.16 -2.12 -1.08
CA ASN A 137 1.63 -0.74 -1.06
C ASN A 137 1.77 -0.11 -2.44
N TYR A 138 1.71 -0.89 -3.52
CA TYR A 138 1.62 -0.40 -4.89
C TYR A 138 0.18 -0.07 -5.32
N THR A 139 -0.83 -0.50 -4.56
CA THR A 139 -2.23 -0.33 -4.95
C THR A 139 -2.69 1.13 -5.08
N PRO A 140 -2.17 2.14 -4.34
CA PRO A 140 -2.53 3.54 -4.58
C PRO A 140 -2.19 4.03 -5.99
N PHE A 141 -1.06 3.59 -6.56
CA PHE A 141 -0.71 3.90 -7.95
C PHE A 141 -1.75 3.32 -8.94
N PHE A 142 -2.06 2.04 -8.79
CA PHE A 142 -3.05 1.38 -9.66
C PHE A 142 -4.44 1.97 -9.48
N MET A 143 -4.84 2.34 -8.25
CA MET A 143 -6.10 3.03 -8.00
C MET A 143 -6.16 4.39 -8.68
N SER A 144 -5.06 5.12 -8.73
CA SER A 144 -4.94 6.38 -9.48
C SER A 144 -5.19 6.17 -10.98
N LEU A 145 -4.60 5.11 -11.56
CA LEU A 145 -4.84 4.73 -12.95
C LEU A 145 -6.29 4.31 -13.18
N PHE A 146 -6.87 3.52 -12.27
CA PHE A 146 -8.26 3.10 -12.31
C PHE A 146 -9.20 4.31 -12.35
N ILE A 147 -9.09 5.22 -11.36
CA ILE A 147 -9.94 6.42 -11.27
C ILE A 147 -9.88 7.25 -12.55
N VAL A 148 -8.68 7.55 -13.02
CA VAL A 148 -8.51 8.38 -14.23
C VAL A 148 -9.05 7.66 -15.46
N SER A 149 -8.90 6.34 -15.56
CA SER A 149 -9.44 5.55 -16.66
C SER A 149 -10.96 5.52 -16.64
N VAL A 150 -11.57 5.32 -15.45
CA VAL A 150 -13.04 5.39 -15.31
C VAL A 150 -13.55 6.76 -15.72
N PHE A 151 -12.95 7.84 -15.22
CA PHE A 151 -13.40 9.20 -15.57
C PHE A 151 -13.25 9.51 -17.05
N LYS A 152 -12.16 9.09 -17.68
CA LYS A 152 -11.98 9.26 -19.13
C LYS A 152 -13.01 8.47 -19.93
N TYR A 153 -13.28 7.22 -19.55
CA TYR A 153 -14.28 6.39 -20.19
C TYR A 153 -15.70 6.96 -20.04
N LEU A 154 -16.05 7.40 -18.82
CA LEU A 154 -17.37 7.99 -18.57
C LEU A 154 -17.57 9.32 -19.31
N ASN A 155 -16.50 10.10 -19.48
CA ASN A 155 -16.55 11.36 -20.24
C ASN A 155 -16.65 11.12 -21.77
N ASP A 156 -15.93 10.12 -22.28
CA ASP A 156 -15.89 9.78 -23.71
C ASP A 156 -15.99 8.27 -23.93
N LYS A 157 -17.23 7.80 -24.23
CA LYS A 157 -17.50 6.37 -24.46
C LYS A 157 -16.80 5.82 -25.72
N SER A 158 -16.36 6.68 -26.65
CA SER A 158 -15.61 6.23 -27.83
C SER A 158 -14.24 5.69 -27.48
N SER A 159 -13.72 6.09 -26.32
CA SER A 159 -12.41 5.67 -25.79
C SER A 159 -12.48 4.34 -25.04
N VAL A 160 -12.94 3.27 -25.71
CA VAL A 160 -13.10 1.91 -25.13
C VAL A 160 -11.83 1.37 -24.47
N ILE A 161 -10.67 1.84 -24.91
CA ILE A 161 -9.39 1.46 -24.30
C ILE A 161 -9.35 1.73 -22.79
N TYR A 162 -9.96 2.82 -22.32
CA TYR A 162 -10.01 3.14 -20.88
C TYR A 162 -10.92 2.21 -20.09
N PHE A 163 -11.95 1.63 -20.72
CA PHE A 163 -12.74 0.57 -20.14
C PHE A 163 -11.88 -0.68 -19.87
N HIS A 164 -11.08 -1.09 -20.86
CA HIS A 164 -10.19 -2.24 -20.69
C HIS A 164 -9.08 -1.96 -19.66
N ILE A 165 -8.45 -0.78 -19.70
CA ILE A 165 -7.42 -0.39 -18.74
C ILE A 165 -7.99 -0.43 -17.31
N ALA A 166 -9.18 0.13 -17.06
CA ALA A 166 -9.79 0.12 -15.73
C ALA A 166 -9.94 -1.30 -15.18
N GLY A 167 -10.44 -2.25 -16.00
CA GLY A 167 -10.59 -3.63 -15.55
C GLY A 167 -9.27 -4.38 -15.38
N VAL A 168 -8.28 -4.18 -16.27
CA VAL A 168 -6.94 -4.76 -16.11
C VAL A 168 -6.30 -4.27 -14.81
N VAL A 169 -6.44 -2.98 -14.52
CA VAL A 169 -5.92 -2.38 -13.30
C VAL A 169 -6.60 -2.96 -12.06
N ILE A 170 -7.93 -3.14 -12.06
CA ILE A 170 -8.64 -3.84 -10.96
C ILE A 170 -8.08 -5.26 -10.80
N ASN A 171 -7.90 -5.99 -11.88
CA ASN A 171 -7.37 -7.35 -11.83
C ASN A 171 -5.98 -7.40 -11.19
N ILE A 172 -5.07 -6.52 -11.59
CA ILE A 172 -3.75 -6.39 -10.98
C ILE A 172 -3.88 -6.07 -9.48
N MET A 173 -4.77 -5.13 -9.11
CA MET A 173 -5.01 -4.79 -7.71
C MET A 173 -5.53 -5.98 -6.90
N VAL A 174 -6.46 -6.77 -7.44
CA VAL A 174 -6.98 -7.99 -6.80
C VAL A 174 -5.87 -9.01 -6.63
N GLN A 175 -4.98 -9.16 -7.60
CA GLN A 175 -3.85 -10.07 -7.49
C GLN A 175 -2.80 -9.61 -6.48
N MET A 176 -2.62 -8.31 -6.29
CA MET A 176 -1.74 -7.75 -5.26
C MET A 176 -2.38 -7.79 -3.88
N MET A 177 -3.67 -7.54 -3.82
CA MET A 177 -4.45 -7.41 -2.59
C MET A 177 -5.88 -7.91 -2.85
N PRO A 178 -6.19 -9.17 -2.50
CA PRO A 178 -7.47 -9.81 -2.81
C PRO A 178 -8.71 -9.03 -2.35
N GLN A 179 -8.59 -8.22 -1.30
CA GLN A 179 -9.66 -7.35 -0.82
C GLN A 179 -10.12 -6.31 -1.85
N SER A 180 -9.28 -5.98 -2.82
CA SER A 180 -9.65 -5.07 -3.94
C SER A 180 -10.74 -5.65 -4.84
N ILE A 181 -11.13 -6.93 -4.69
CA ILE A 181 -12.22 -7.58 -5.44
C ILE A 181 -13.54 -6.79 -5.36
N VAL A 182 -13.74 -6.03 -4.27
CA VAL A 182 -14.91 -5.15 -4.10
C VAL A 182 -15.03 -4.08 -5.18
N LEU A 183 -13.93 -3.73 -5.84
CA LEU A 183 -13.95 -2.77 -6.94
C LEU A 183 -14.64 -3.32 -8.18
N ILE A 184 -14.74 -4.65 -8.34
CA ILE A 184 -15.42 -5.28 -9.48
C ILE A 184 -16.92 -4.92 -9.50
N PRO A 185 -17.71 -5.25 -8.45
CA PRO A 185 -19.12 -4.87 -8.42
C PRO A 185 -19.31 -3.35 -8.45
N SER A 186 -18.41 -2.59 -7.82
CA SER A 186 -18.46 -1.12 -7.84
C SER A 186 -18.27 -0.56 -9.24
N TYR A 187 -17.31 -1.09 -10.00
CA TYR A 187 -17.08 -0.68 -11.37
C TYR A 187 -18.27 -1.02 -12.28
N ILE A 188 -18.80 -2.23 -12.17
CA ILE A 188 -20.00 -2.65 -12.91
C ILE A 188 -21.17 -1.73 -12.56
N PHE A 189 -21.40 -1.44 -11.27
CA PHE A 189 -22.46 -0.56 -10.81
C PHE A 189 -22.31 0.87 -11.36
N ILE A 190 -21.09 1.42 -11.39
CA ILE A 190 -20.79 2.72 -11.98
C ILE A 190 -21.17 2.73 -13.48
N LEU A 191 -20.80 1.70 -14.23
CA LEU A 191 -21.13 1.60 -15.65
C LEU A 191 -22.64 1.55 -15.88
N PHE A 192 -23.38 0.82 -15.05
CA PHE A 192 -24.85 0.79 -15.10
C PHE A 192 -25.45 2.15 -14.75
N LEU A 193 -24.99 2.75 -13.66
CA LEU A 193 -25.50 4.03 -13.16
C LEU A 193 -25.39 5.14 -14.21
N PHE A 194 -24.27 5.18 -14.93
CA PHE A 194 -24.02 6.16 -15.99
C PHE A 194 -24.41 5.68 -17.40
N ARG A 195 -25.04 4.51 -17.52
CA ARG A 195 -25.44 3.92 -18.82
C ARG A 195 -24.30 3.86 -19.85
N LYS A 196 -23.10 3.62 -19.37
CA LYS A 196 -21.88 3.57 -20.19
C LYS A 196 -21.38 2.14 -20.41
N LEU A 197 -22.31 1.17 -20.50
CA LEU A 197 -21.92 -0.20 -20.85
C LEU A 197 -21.31 -0.21 -22.27
N PRO A 198 -20.17 -0.88 -22.48
CA PRO A 198 -19.59 -1.04 -23.82
C PRO A 198 -20.41 -2.02 -24.67
N SER A 199 -20.10 -2.10 -25.95
CA SER A 199 -20.69 -3.11 -26.81
C SER A 199 -20.43 -4.53 -26.30
N LEU A 200 -21.32 -5.49 -26.65
CA LEU A 200 -21.20 -6.89 -26.25
C LEU A 200 -19.82 -7.47 -26.61
N LEU A 201 -19.31 -7.16 -27.82
CA LEU A 201 -17.98 -7.60 -28.23
C LEU A 201 -16.90 -7.11 -27.29
N ASN A 202 -16.93 -5.83 -26.92
CA ASN A 202 -15.94 -5.29 -25.95
C ASN A 202 -16.09 -5.91 -24.57
N GLN A 203 -17.30 -6.27 -24.15
CA GLN A 203 -17.50 -7.00 -22.86
C GLN A 203 -16.88 -8.39 -22.94
N VAL A 204 -17.10 -9.13 -24.02
CA VAL A 204 -16.52 -10.48 -24.23
C VAL A 204 -14.99 -10.41 -24.26
N VAL A 205 -14.43 -9.48 -25.03
CA VAL A 205 -12.98 -9.27 -25.08
C VAL A 205 -12.44 -8.92 -23.69
N HIS A 206 -13.15 -8.07 -22.95
CA HIS A 206 -12.77 -7.70 -21.60
C HIS A 206 -12.73 -8.92 -20.66
N VAL A 207 -13.78 -9.74 -20.64
CA VAL A 207 -13.84 -10.96 -19.83
C VAL A 207 -12.70 -11.91 -20.21
N ALA A 208 -12.44 -12.09 -21.52
CA ALA A 208 -11.33 -12.93 -21.97
C ALA A 208 -9.97 -12.43 -21.46
N ILE A 209 -9.72 -11.12 -21.47
CA ILE A 209 -8.51 -10.52 -20.91
C ILE A 209 -8.43 -10.81 -19.40
N GLN A 210 -9.52 -10.62 -18.65
CA GLN A 210 -9.54 -10.85 -17.20
C GLN A 210 -9.25 -12.32 -16.87
N LEU A 211 -9.88 -13.25 -17.58
CA LEU A 211 -9.65 -14.68 -17.41
C LEU A 211 -8.20 -15.07 -17.74
N ALA A 212 -7.64 -14.52 -18.82
CA ALA A 212 -6.25 -14.79 -19.19
C ALA A 212 -5.26 -14.35 -18.08
N LEU A 213 -5.52 -13.19 -17.42
CA LEU A 213 -4.67 -12.67 -16.36
C LEU A 213 -4.71 -13.50 -15.06
N VAL A 214 -5.85 -14.13 -14.74
CA VAL A 214 -5.99 -14.96 -13.53
C VAL A 214 -5.80 -16.44 -13.81
N TYR A 215 -5.75 -16.85 -15.09
CA TYR A 215 -5.65 -18.25 -15.50
C TYR A 215 -4.49 -19.02 -14.84
N PRO A 216 -3.27 -18.49 -14.71
CA PRO A 216 -2.17 -19.22 -14.07
C PRO A 216 -2.52 -19.69 -12.65
N TRP A 217 -3.12 -18.80 -11.86
CA TRP A 217 -3.54 -19.08 -10.50
C TRP A 217 -4.70 -20.09 -10.44
N ILE A 218 -5.72 -19.91 -11.31
CA ILE A 218 -6.86 -20.84 -11.42
C ILE A 218 -6.37 -22.23 -11.83
N HIS A 219 -5.51 -22.29 -12.85
CA HIS A 219 -4.95 -23.55 -13.35
C HIS A 219 -4.23 -24.30 -12.23
N TYR A 220 -3.37 -23.62 -11.48
CA TYR A 220 -2.62 -24.21 -10.37
C TYR A 220 -3.57 -24.82 -9.32
N HIS A 221 -4.57 -24.08 -8.87
CA HIS A 221 -5.47 -24.53 -7.81
C HIS A 221 -6.45 -25.61 -8.26
N LEU A 222 -6.81 -25.65 -9.53
CA LEU A 222 -7.71 -26.69 -10.04
C LEU A 222 -7.02 -27.99 -10.44
N PHE A 223 -5.76 -27.91 -10.93
CA PHE A 223 -5.11 -29.06 -11.57
C PHE A 223 -3.81 -29.50 -10.92
N VAL A 224 -3.17 -28.67 -10.12
CA VAL A 224 -1.87 -28.97 -9.49
C VAL A 224 -1.98 -29.10 -7.97
N PHE A 225 -2.79 -28.25 -7.34
CA PHE A 225 -2.96 -28.22 -5.91
C PHE A 225 -4.38 -28.72 -5.56
N GLU A 226 -4.48 -29.92 -4.95
CA GLU A 226 -5.75 -30.42 -4.44
C GLU A 226 -6.28 -29.46 -3.36
N TRP A 227 -7.34 -28.75 -3.70
CA TRP A 227 -7.80 -27.58 -2.93
C TRP A 227 -8.62 -27.97 -1.67
N ASP A 228 -7.93 -28.16 -0.56
CA ASP A 228 -8.54 -28.27 0.78
C ASP A 228 -8.89 -26.91 1.41
N GLY A 229 -8.68 -25.82 0.69
CA GLY A 229 -8.57 -24.47 1.27
C GLY A 229 -9.87 -23.79 1.68
N PHE A 230 -11.06 -24.29 1.29
CA PHE A 230 -12.33 -23.63 1.67
C PHE A 230 -12.66 -23.75 3.16
N GLU A 231 -12.26 -24.83 3.83
CA GLU A 231 -12.53 -25.02 5.26
C GLU A 231 -11.69 -24.12 6.16
N SER A 232 -10.48 -23.72 5.73
CA SER A 232 -9.63 -22.84 6.53
C SER A 232 -10.00 -21.36 6.42
N GLY A 233 -10.77 -20.95 5.41
CA GLY A 233 -11.25 -19.59 5.21
C GLY A 233 -12.18 -19.07 6.31
N GLN A 234 -12.81 -19.97 7.07
CA GLN A 234 -13.72 -19.59 8.17
C GLN A 234 -13.02 -18.88 9.34
N LYS A 235 -11.70 -19.03 9.50
CA LYS A 235 -10.95 -18.36 10.58
C LYS A 235 -10.63 -16.87 10.30
N LEU A 236 -10.96 -16.37 9.10
CA LEU A 236 -10.65 -14.97 8.68
C LEU A 236 -11.76 -13.98 9.05
N TYR A 237 -12.84 -14.42 9.71
CA TYR A 237 -13.92 -13.52 10.10
C TYR A 237 -13.59 -12.81 11.42
N LYS A 238 -13.14 -11.58 11.34
CA LYS A 238 -13.22 -10.62 12.46
C LYS A 238 -14.56 -9.88 12.33
N GLY A 239 -15.26 -9.67 13.47
CA GLY A 239 -16.58 -9.03 13.46
C GLY A 239 -16.57 -7.62 12.86
N PHE A 240 -17.74 -7.13 12.48
CA PHE A 240 -17.99 -5.80 11.90
C PHE A 240 -17.30 -4.64 12.63
N SER A 241 -17.29 -4.67 13.97
CA SER A 241 -16.64 -3.64 14.80
C SER A 241 -15.13 -3.53 14.58
N SER A 242 -14.44 -4.66 14.40
CA SER A 242 -12.98 -4.64 14.18
C SER A 242 -12.62 -4.03 12.83
N SER A 243 -13.42 -4.27 11.79
CA SER A 243 -13.18 -3.69 10.45
C SER A 243 -13.36 -2.18 10.42
N ILE A 244 -14.32 -1.64 11.17
CA ILE A 244 -14.50 -0.17 11.31
C ILE A 244 -13.31 0.44 12.05
N ILE A 245 -12.85 -0.19 13.13
CA ILE A 245 -11.67 0.29 13.87
C ILE A 245 -10.45 0.32 12.96
N GLU A 246 -10.21 -0.71 12.18
CA GLU A 246 -9.09 -0.74 11.24
C GLU A 246 -9.20 0.33 10.14
N TYR A 247 -10.42 0.64 9.70
CA TYR A 247 -10.62 1.75 8.76
C TYR A 247 -10.33 3.13 9.40
N LEU A 248 -10.77 3.33 10.63
CA LEU A 248 -10.42 4.53 11.40
C LEU A 248 -8.90 4.64 11.61
N ASN A 249 -8.23 3.51 11.91
CA ASN A 249 -6.78 3.44 12.01
C ASN A 249 -6.11 3.89 10.71
N TYR A 250 -6.60 3.43 9.57
CA TYR A 250 -6.09 3.88 8.27
C TYR A 250 -6.28 5.38 8.06
N LEU A 251 -7.47 5.92 8.35
CA LEU A 251 -7.78 7.34 8.15
C LEU A 251 -6.92 8.27 9.00
N GLY A 252 -6.53 7.85 10.19
CA GLY A 252 -5.73 8.66 11.12
C GLY A 252 -4.26 8.30 11.22
N GLY A 253 -3.87 7.22 10.55
CA GLY A 253 -2.52 6.69 10.65
C GLY A 253 -2.21 6.02 11.99
N TRP A 254 -3.18 6.02 12.87
CA TRP A 254 -3.10 5.41 14.17
C TRP A 254 -4.38 5.57 14.96
N VAL A 255 -4.95 4.53 15.48
CA VAL A 255 -5.83 4.55 16.65
C VAL A 255 -6.15 3.13 17.12
N LEU A 256 -6.08 2.88 18.40
CA LEU A 256 -6.71 1.75 19.08
C LEU A 256 -6.07 0.35 18.89
N ASN A 257 -4.90 0.13 19.48
CA ASN A 257 -4.37 -1.21 19.84
C ASN A 257 -4.58 -2.34 18.82
N SER A 258 -4.27 -2.14 17.55
CA SER A 258 -4.05 -3.28 16.66
C SER A 258 -2.60 -3.75 16.77
N GLU A 259 -2.35 -5.05 16.64
CA GLU A 259 -0.98 -5.60 16.63
C GLU A 259 -0.08 -4.89 15.61
N TYR A 260 -0.64 -4.42 14.47
CA TYR A 260 0.07 -3.66 13.44
C TYR A 260 0.33 -2.20 13.79
N THR A 261 -0.54 -1.56 14.58
CA THR A 261 -0.25 -0.22 15.10
C THR A 261 0.90 -0.24 16.09
N THR A 262 1.11 -1.34 16.79
CA THR A 262 2.30 -1.51 17.63
C THR A 262 3.58 -1.47 16.79
N TYR A 263 3.58 -2.04 15.59
CA TYR A 263 4.72 -1.96 14.66
C TYR A 263 4.89 -0.58 14.03
N LEU A 264 3.81 0.09 13.63
CA LEU A 264 3.83 1.48 13.14
C LEU A 264 4.43 2.43 14.17
N LEU A 265 4.43 2.05 15.44
CA LEU A 265 4.65 2.90 16.59
C LEU A 265 5.52 2.25 17.66
N TYR A 266 6.31 1.31 17.25
CA TYR A 266 7.36 0.80 18.13
C TYR A 266 8.07 2.01 18.74
N GLY A 267 7.71 2.33 19.97
CA GLY A 267 8.25 3.46 20.67
C GLY A 267 7.29 4.58 21.05
N THR A 268 5.99 4.54 20.76
CA THR A 268 5.11 5.62 21.23
C THR A 268 4.93 5.62 22.73
N ASN A 269 5.01 4.49 23.39
CA ASN A 269 5.10 4.46 24.85
C ASN A 269 6.38 5.16 25.36
N THR A 270 7.36 5.37 24.49
CA THR A 270 8.62 6.08 24.81
C THR A 270 8.59 7.55 24.44
N TYR A 271 7.56 8.03 23.68
CA TYR A 271 7.48 9.43 23.32
C TYR A 271 6.76 10.24 24.41
N PRO A 272 7.34 11.35 24.86
CA PRO A 272 6.60 12.31 25.67
C PRO A 272 5.38 12.77 24.87
N TYR A 273 4.22 12.83 25.52
CA TYR A 273 2.94 13.23 24.93
C TYR A 273 2.25 12.20 23.99
N ALA A 274 2.63 10.90 24.03
CA ALA A 274 1.99 9.87 23.21
C ALA A 274 0.46 9.91 23.28
N LYS A 275 -0.13 10.07 24.48
CA LYS A 275 -1.59 10.19 24.68
C LYS A 275 -2.20 11.41 24.00
N LEU A 276 -1.49 12.53 23.95
CA LEU A 276 -1.98 13.74 23.28
C LEU A 276 -1.97 13.54 21.76
N ILE A 277 -0.92 12.91 21.24
CA ILE A 277 -0.82 12.57 19.82
C ILE A 277 -1.96 11.63 19.43
N ASP A 278 -2.25 10.60 20.23
CA ASP A 278 -3.37 9.69 20.02
C ASP A 278 -4.72 10.41 19.94
N ILE A 279 -4.96 11.32 20.86
CA ILE A 279 -6.20 12.11 20.88
C ILE A 279 -6.33 12.96 19.61
N ILE A 280 -5.25 13.64 19.19
CA ILE A 280 -5.23 14.48 17.99
C ILE A 280 -5.46 13.65 16.72
N LEU A 281 -4.77 12.52 16.58
CA LEU A 281 -4.92 11.64 15.42
C LEU A 281 -6.28 10.96 15.39
N THR A 282 -6.79 10.51 16.54
CA THR A 282 -8.16 9.98 16.67
C THR A 282 -9.19 11.04 16.25
N GLY A 283 -9.05 12.25 16.75
CA GLY A 283 -9.92 13.36 16.36
C GLY A 283 -9.87 13.64 14.86
N SER A 284 -8.68 13.63 14.25
CA SER A 284 -8.53 13.80 12.80
C SER A 284 -9.14 12.65 11.98
N SER A 285 -9.06 11.42 12.46
CA SER A 285 -9.70 10.25 11.83
C SER A 285 -11.22 10.35 11.84
N ILE A 286 -11.79 10.68 13.00
CA ILE A 286 -13.24 10.83 13.15
C ILE A 286 -13.74 11.98 12.28
N LEU A 287 -13.01 13.09 12.24
CA LEU A 287 -13.34 14.24 11.40
C LEU A 287 -13.29 13.85 9.91
N LEU A 288 -12.24 13.13 9.48
CA LEU A 288 -12.12 12.68 8.10
C LEU A 288 -13.23 11.72 7.70
N LEU A 289 -13.55 10.75 8.58
CA LEU A 289 -14.70 9.85 8.37
C LEU A 289 -16.01 10.62 8.26
N SER A 290 -16.24 11.61 9.14
CA SER A 290 -17.45 12.44 9.11
C SER A 290 -17.56 13.22 7.79
N LEU A 291 -16.45 13.74 7.28
CA LEU A 291 -16.41 14.41 5.97
C LEU A 291 -16.67 13.44 4.81
N LEU A 292 -16.16 12.20 4.87
CA LEU A 292 -16.44 11.17 3.87
C LEU A 292 -17.92 10.76 3.85
N VAL A 293 -18.51 10.56 5.03
CA VAL A 293 -19.95 10.28 5.17
C VAL A 293 -20.78 11.46 4.63
N TYR A 294 -20.42 12.68 4.99
CA TYR A 294 -21.09 13.88 4.47
C TYR A 294 -20.96 13.99 2.95
N SER A 295 -19.78 13.75 2.39
CA SER A 295 -19.57 13.75 0.95
C SER A 295 -20.43 12.70 0.25
N THR A 296 -20.51 11.49 0.81
CA THR A 296 -21.36 10.41 0.30
C THR A 296 -22.83 10.82 0.31
N TRP A 297 -23.29 11.40 1.43
CA TRP A 297 -24.66 11.91 1.53
C TRP A 297 -24.95 13.02 0.51
N VAL A 298 -24.04 13.98 0.36
CA VAL A 298 -24.16 15.06 -0.65
C VAL A 298 -24.22 14.50 -2.07
N SER A 299 -23.44 13.48 -2.35
CA SER A 299 -23.40 12.82 -3.66
C SER A 299 -24.74 12.17 -4.03
N PHE A 300 -25.46 11.62 -3.05
CA PHE A 300 -26.71 10.88 -3.28
C PHE A 300 -27.97 11.70 -3.01
N ARG A 301 -27.91 12.83 -2.27
CA ARG A 301 -29.11 13.63 -1.91
C ARG A 301 -29.93 14.15 -3.10
N GLY A 302 -29.30 14.31 -4.27
CA GLY A 302 -29.96 14.77 -5.48
C GLY A 302 -30.59 13.65 -6.33
N ILE A 303 -30.29 12.40 -5.99
CA ILE A 303 -30.76 11.26 -6.74
C ILE A 303 -32.11 10.80 -6.18
N LYS A 304 -33.20 11.06 -6.91
CA LYS A 304 -34.52 10.53 -6.53
C LYS A 304 -34.54 9.03 -6.71
N PHE A 305 -34.96 8.29 -5.68
CA PHE A 305 -35.02 6.82 -5.70
C PHE A 305 -35.95 6.31 -6.83
N SER A 306 -36.98 7.09 -7.19
CA SER A 306 -37.83 6.82 -8.35
C SER A 306 -37.06 6.82 -9.67
N ASN A 307 -36.00 7.59 -9.78
CA ASN A 307 -35.15 7.60 -10.97
C ASN A 307 -34.29 6.34 -11.06
N PHE A 308 -33.98 5.71 -9.93
CA PHE A 308 -33.29 4.43 -9.88
C PHE A 308 -34.13 3.30 -10.50
N ILE A 309 -35.43 3.26 -10.16
CA ILE A 309 -36.37 2.27 -10.66
C ILE A 309 -36.68 2.52 -12.14
N ASN A 310 -36.85 3.78 -12.53
CA ASN A 310 -37.20 4.18 -13.91
C ASN A 310 -35.96 4.30 -14.83
N ILE A 311 -34.78 3.93 -14.35
CA ILE A 311 -33.50 3.98 -15.09
C ILE A 311 -33.19 5.38 -15.69
N ASN A 312 -33.86 6.45 -15.25
CA ASN A 312 -33.64 7.84 -15.70
C ASN A 312 -32.79 8.64 -14.70
N ILE A 313 -31.68 8.05 -14.22
CA ILE A 313 -30.94 8.58 -13.08
C ILE A 313 -30.12 9.82 -13.44
N ILE A 314 -29.64 9.89 -14.66
CA ILE A 314 -28.81 11.00 -15.12
C ILE A 314 -29.26 11.38 -16.52
N ASP A 315 -29.69 12.64 -16.69
CA ASP A 315 -30.09 13.17 -18.01
C ASP A 315 -28.93 13.00 -18.99
N ASN A 316 -29.26 12.35 -20.14
CA ASN A 316 -28.28 11.99 -21.16
C ASN A 316 -27.71 13.18 -21.97
N ASP A 317 -28.23 14.40 -21.75
CA ASP A 317 -27.83 15.60 -22.51
C ASP A 317 -26.57 16.30 -21.95
N VAL A 318 -25.97 15.76 -20.87
CA VAL A 318 -24.76 16.36 -20.30
C VAL A 318 -23.52 15.85 -21.01
N ASN A 319 -23.09 16.57 -22.04
CA ASN A 319 -21.81 16.36 -22.74
C ASN A 319 -20.59 16.57 -21.81
N ASP A 320 -20.80 17.00 -20.57
CA ASP A 320 -19.73 17.21 -19.59
C ASP A 320 -19.95 16.41 -18.31
N PHE A 321 -19.06 15.50 -18.02
CA PHE A 321 -18.99 14.75 -16.77
C PHE A 321 -18.72 15.73 -15.61
N THR A 322 -19.73 16.07 -14.84
CA THR A 322 -19.72 17.14 -13.84
C THR A 322 -18.97 16.78 -12.57
N THR A 323 -18.68 17.78 -11.71
CA THR A 323 -18.13 17.55 -10.35
C THR A 323 -19.03 16.64 -9.52
N HIS A 324 -20.35 16.78 -9.64
CA HIS A 324 -21.32 15.92 -8.96
C HIS A 324 -21.20 14.46 -9.42
N ASN A 325 -21.11 14.21 -10.72
CA ASN A 325 -20.94 12.87 -11.26
C ASN A 325 -19.63 12.22 -10.75
N THR A 326 -18.56 13.00 -10.65
CA THR A 326 -17.30 12.52 -10.09
C THR A 326 -17.46 12.14 -8.60
N LEU A 327 -18.15 12.96 -7.82
CA LEU A 327 -18.43 12.67 -6.41
C LEU A 327 -19.28 11.40 -6.25
N ILE A 328 -20.27 11.16 -7.15
CA ILE A 328 -21.06 9.91 -7.15
C ILE A 328 -20.15 8.70 -7.38
N VAL A 329 -19.25 8.74 -8.37
CA VAL A 329 -18.30 7.65 -8.61
C VAL A 329 -17.44 7.37 -7.38
N LEU A 330 -16.89 8.43 -6.78
CA LEU A 330 -16.06 8.29 -5.58
C LEU A 330 -16.87 7.77 -4.38
N ALA A 331 -18.13 8.20 -4.23
CA ALA A 331 -19.04 7.73 -3.20
C ALA A 331 -19.34 6.23 -3.37
N VAL A 332 -19.58 5.77 -4.59
CA VAL A 332 -19.78 4.33 -4.90
C VAL A 332 -18.54 3.51 -4.51
N ILE A 333 -17.33 4.00 -4.84
CA ILE A 333 -16.09 3.32 -4.48
C ILE A 333 -15.90 3.29 -2.96
N ASN A 334 -16.13 4.40 -2.26
CA ASN A 334 -16.04 4.46 -0.79
C ASN A 334 -17.09 3.54 -0.13
N PHE A 335 -18.32 3.52 -0.66
CA PHE A 335 -19.39 2.67 -0.14
C PHE A 335 -19.06 1.19 -0.29
N SER A 336 -18.27 0.82 -1.28
CA SER A 336 -17.82 -0.54 -1.46
C SER A 336 -17.07 -1.10 -0.24
N CYS A 337 -16.35 -0.25 0.48
CA CYS A 337 -15.67 -0.64 1.72
C CYS A 337 -16.66 -1.03 2.82
N ILE A 338 -17.85 -0.40 2.84
CA ILE A 338 -18.92 -0.74 3.80
C ILE A 338 -19.43 -2.17 3.55
N LEU A 339 -19.44 -2.61 2.30
CA LEU A 339 -19.81 -3.99 1.97
C LEU A 339 -18.87 -5.00 2.62
N PHE A 340 -17.56 -4.69 2.70
CA PHE A 340 -16.62 -5.55 3.44
C PHE A 340 -16.90 -5.59 4.93
N PHE A 341 -17.32 -4.49 5.54
CA PHE A 341 -17.72 -4.49 6.94
C PHE A 341 -18.90 -5.42 7.18
N ILE A 342 -19.87 -5.42 6.25
CA ILE A 342 -21.06 -6.27 6.33
C ILE A 342 -20.73 -7.74 6.12
N THR A 343 -19.81 -8.06 5.20
CA THR A 343 -19.39 -9.45 4.93
C THR A 343 -18.53 -10.05 6.04
N GLY A 344 -18.05 -9.24 6.98
CA GLY A 344 -17.21 -9.71 8.09
C GLY A 344 -15.79 -10.14 7.66
N MET A 345 -15.37 -9.88 6.43
CA MET A 345 -13.99 -10.18 5.99
C MET A 345 -13.00 -9.41 6.84
N GLN A 346 -11.93 -10.07 7.24
CA GLN A 346 -10.86 -9.44 8.00
C GLN A 346 -10.16 -8.41 7.12
N MET A 347 -10.29 -7.13 7.48
CA MET A 347 -9.54 -6.02 6.92
C MET A 347 -8.62 -5.47 8.02
N VAL A 348 -7.36 -5.26 7.69
CA VAL A 348 -6.42 -4.51 8.53
C VAL A 348 -6.09 -3.19 7.85
N SER A 349 -5.52 -2.24 8.58
CA SER A 349 -5.35 -0.86 8.10
C SER A 349 -4.65 -0.75 6.74
N TYR A 350 -3.65 -1.56 6.46
CA TYR A 350 -2.97 -1.57 5.17
C TYR A 350 -3.83 -2.05 3.98
N HIS A 351 -4.93 -2.76 4.23
CA HIS A 351 -5.86 -3.17 3.16
C HIS A 351 -6.68 -2.00 2.59
N TYR A 352 -6.69 -0.85 3.25
CA TYR A 352 -7.42 0.33 2.78
C TYR A 352 -6.57 1.27 1.91
N GLN A 353 -5.31 0.96 1.68
CA GLN A 353 -4.38 1.84 0.96
C GLN A 353 -4.82 2.20 -0.45
N PHE A 354 -5.46 1.28 -1.17
CA PHE A 354 -6.01 1.56 -2.48
C PHE A 354 -7.02 2.73 -2.48
N LEU A 355 -7.60 3.09 -1.32
CA LEU A 355 -8.50 4.21 -1.18
C LEU A 355 -7.80 5.57 -1.07
N ALA A 356 -6.49 5.63 -0.87
CA ALA A 356 -5.77 6.89 -0.68
C ALA A 356 -6.09 7.95 -1.75
N PRO A 357 -6.01 7.64 -3.06
CA PRO A 357 -6.36 8.60 -4.10
C PRO A 357 -7.85 8.98 -4.10
N VAL A 358 -8.73 8.04 -3.73
CA VAL A 358 -10.19 8.26 -3.65
C VAL A 358 -10.53 9.24 -2.54
N ILE A 359 -9.97 9.03 -1.35
CA ILE A 359 -10.18 9.86 -0.17
C ILE A 359 -9.69 11.29 -0.44
N SER A 360 -8.45 11.42 -0.94
CA SER A 360 -7.83 12.71 -1.25
C SER A 360 -8.66 13.49 -2.28
N LEU A 361 -9.08 12.82 -3.34
CA LEU A 361 -9.87 13.43 -4.40
C LEU A 361 -11.28 13.81 -3.92
N ASN A 362 -11.90 12.94 -3.12
CA ASN A 362 -13.22 13.17 -2.54
C ASN A 362 -13.23 14.44 -1.67
N MET A 363 -12.24 14.62 -0.80
CA MET A 363 -12.12 15.80 0.06
C MET A 363 -11.98 17.08 -0.76
N CYS A 364 -11.15 17.06 -1.80
CA CYS A 364 -10.94 18.24 -2.64
C CYS A 364 -12.21 18.63 -3.42
N LEU A 365 -12.91 17.65 -3.99
CA LEU A 365 -14.11 17.91 -4.79
C LEU A 365 -15.33 18.27 -3.93
N LEU A 366 -15.45 17.74 -2.71
CA LEU A 366 -16.48 18.14 -1.77
C LEU A 366 -16.43 19.67 -1.50
N ILE A 367 -15.23 20.20 -1.29
CA ILE A 367 -15.00 21.64 -1.08
C ILE A 367 -15.41 22.46 -2.30
N SER A 368 -15.14 21.95 -3.50
CA SER A 368 -15.49 22.60 -4.75
C SER A 368 -17.00 22.59 -5.00
N TYR A 369 -17.66 21.49 -4.64
CA TYR A 369 -19.09 21.30 -4.85
C TYR A 369 -19.94 22.09 -3.83
N GLU A 370 -19.62 22.01 -2.54
CA GLU A 370 -20.36 22.63 -1.44
C GLU A 370 -19.97 24.09 -1.21
N LYS A 371 -20.36 24.98 -2.13
CA LYS A 371 -20.03 26.42 -2.07
C LYS A 371 -20.48 27.10 -0.77
N ARG A 372 -21.65 26.70 -0.21
CA ARG A 372 -22.24 27.29 1.02
C ARG A 372 -21.33 27.08 2.23
N TYR A 373 -20.72 25.92 2.37
CA TYR A 373 -19.90 25.55 3.53
C TYR A 373 -18.40 25.57 3.22
N LYS A 374 -18.00 26.09 2.08
CA LYS A 374 -16.63 26.04 1.56
C LYS A 374 -15.57 26.46 2.59
N LYS A 375 -15.78 27.58 3.29
CA LYS A 375 -14.81 28.07 4.28
C LYS A 375 -14.65 27.09 5.45
N ILE A 376 -15.77 26.55 5.96
CA ILE A 376 -15.77 25.58 7.06
C ILE A 376 -15.05 24.30 6.62
N LEU A 377 -15.39 23.78 5.45
CA LEU A 377 -14.77 22.57 4.90
C LEU A 377 -13.26 22.73 4.69
N ILE A 378 -12.82 23.89 4.18
CA ILE A 378 -11.38 24.19 4.07
C ILE A 378 -10.73 24.22 5.44
N THR A 379 -11.34 24.88 6.43
CA THR A 379 -10.79 24.94 7.79
C THR A 379 -10.65 23.54 8.39
N LEU A 380 -11.69 22.70 8.28
CA LEU A 380 -11.66 21.32 8.79
C LEU A 380 -10.60 20.46 8.07
N LEU A 381 -10.52 20.59 6.75
CA LEU A 381 -9.49 19.88 5.99
C LEU A 381 -8.08 20.36 6.36
N MET A 382 -7.87 21.65 6.56
CA MET A 382 -6.58 22.19 7.00
C MET A 382 -6.20 21.70 8.41
N LEU A 383 -7.15 21.53 9.32
CA LEU A 383 -6.88 20.93 10.63
C LEU A 383 -6.41 19.48 10.49
N ILE A 384 -7.02 18.69 9.61
CA ILE A 384 -6.57 17.31 9.31
C ILE A 384 -5.16 17.32 8.71
N ILE A 385 -4.92 18.16 7.69
CA ILE A 385 -3.63 18.30 7.02
C ILE A 385 -2.52 18.67 8.02
N LEU A 386 -2.78 19.66 8.88
CA LEU A 386 -1.80 20.10 9.87
C LEU A 386 -1.53 19.04 10.93
N SER A 387 -2.56 18.37 11.47
CA SER A 387 -2.38 17.34 12.49
C SER A 387 -1.65 16.13 11.94
N GLN A 388 -2.08 15.59 10.82
CA GLN A 388 -1.46 14.39 10.22
C GLN A 388 -0.09 14.70 9.63
N GLY A 389 0.06 15.84 8.96
CA GLY A 389 1.33 16.26 8.38
C GLY A 389 2.40 16.50 9.46
N SER A 390 2.08 17.27 10.50
CA SER A 390 3.02 17.50 11.60
C SER A 390 3.47 16.20 12.25
N PHE A 391 2.55 15.27 12.48
CA PHE A 391 2.90 13.96 13.03
C PHE A 391 3.76 13.14 12.07
N SER A 392 3.41 13.06 10.79
CA SER A 392 4.14 12.26 9.80
C SER A 392 5.59 12.70 9.69
N TYR A 393 5.85 14.01 9.55
CA TYR A 393 7.20 14.52 9.40
C TYR A 393 7.99 14.50 10.70
N TRP A 394 7.35 14.75 11.83
CA TRP A 394 7.99 14.58 13.15
C TRP A 394 8.41 13.13 13.39
N ARG A 395 7.54 12.18 13.08
CA ARG A 395 7.84 10.76 13.18
C ARG A 395 8.99 10.36 12.28
N ALA A 396 8.96 10.75 10.99
CA ALA A 396 10.01 10.47 10.05
C ALA A 396 11.37 10.95 10.56
N TYR A 397 11.42 12.16 11.11
CA TYR A 397 12.64 12.71 11.72
C TYR A 397 13.08 11.92 12.96
N SER A 398 12.16 11.55 13.85
CA SER A 398 12.51 10.84 15.08
C SER A 398 12.97 9.41 14.81
N GLU A 399 12.41 8.72 13.83
CA GLU A 399 12.87 7.39 13.40
C GLU A 399 14.25 7.48 12.74
N TYR A 400 14.47 8.45 11.87
CA TYR A 400 15.78 8.69 11.26
C TYR A 400 16.88 8.92 12.29
N THR A 401 16.58 9.62 13.38
CA THR A 401 17.56 9.90 14.45
C THR A 401 17.81 8.73 15.41
N LYS A 402 16.95 7.70 15.38
CA LYS A 402 17.06 6.50 16.23
C LYS A 402 16.91 5.20 15.40
N PRO A 403 17.76 5.00 14.38
CA PRO A 403 17.60 3.86 13.49
C PRO A 403 17.90 2.55 14.22
N TYR A 404 17.14 1.51 13.88
CA TYR A 404 17.35 0.14 14.33
C TYR A 404 18.29 -0.62 13.38
N VAL A 405 18.89 -1.70 13.85
CA VAL A 405 19.86 -2.49 13.06
C VAL A 405 19.19 -3.23 11.91
N THR A 406 17.92 -3.60 12.06
CA THR A 406 17.11 -4.20 10.96
C THR A 406 16.72 -3.20 9.90
N ASP A 407 16.96 -1.90 10.14
CA ASP A 407 16.65 -0.86 9.18
C ASP A 407 17.49 -1.04 7.91
N ILE A 408 16.89 -0.78 6.75
CA ILE A 408 17.54 -0.94 5.45
C ILE A 408 18.84 -0.13 5.37
N GLY A 409 18.86 1.08 5.95
CA GLY A 409 20.07 1.91 6.01
C GLY A 409 21.19 1.32 6.85
N TYR A 410 20.91 0.36 7.73
CA TYR A 410 21.92 -0.40 8.48
C TYR A 410 22.29 -1.71 7.78
N SER A 411 21.45 -2.21 6.89
CA SER A 411 21.76 -3.39 6.11
C SER A 411 23.05 -3.22 5.31
N ASP A 412 23.27 -2.01 4.78
CA ASP A 412 24.50 -1.68 4.06
C ASP A 412 25.72 -1.63 4.97
N LYS A 413 25.59 -1.09 6.20
CA LYS A 413 26.68 -1.10 7.20
C LYS A 413 26.99 -2.51 7.63
N PHE A 414 25.97 -3.36 7.81
CA PHE A 414 26.16 -4.75 8.14
C PHE A 414 26.74 -5.55 6.97
N ALA A 415 26.34 -5.26 5.73
CA ALA A 415 26.95 -5.84 4.56
C ALA A 415 28.41 -5.42 4.40
N GLN A 416 28.74 -4.16 4.68
CA GLN A 416 30.14 -3.69 4.72
C GLN A 416 30.93 -4.43 5.82
N PHE A 417 30.31 -4.62 6.98
CA PHE A 417 30.90 -5.41 8.06
C PHE A 417 31.19 -6.85 7.61
N LEU A 418 30.22 -7.55 6.98
CA LEU A 418 30.41 -8.87 6.43
C LEU A 418 31.53 -8.89 5.37
N ASN A 419 31.51 -7.96 4.43
CA ASN A 419 32.50 -7.83 3.37
C ASN A 419 33.90 -7.55 3.91
N ASN A 420 34.01 -6.83 5.04
CA ASN A 420 35.27 -6.50 5.66
C ASN A 420 35.85 -7.63 6.52
N ASN A 421 35.00 -8.49 7.08
CA ASN A 421 35.42 -9.49 8.08
C ASN A 421 35.26 -10.93 7.57
N CYS A 422 34.41 -11.17 6.54
CA CYS A 422 34.05 -12.49 6.07
C CYS A 422 34.44 -12.68 4.60
N ASN A 423 34.62 -13.94 4.17
CA ASN A 423 34.89 -14.29 2.76
C ASN A 423 33.60 -14.34 1.93
N ALA A 424 33.75 -14.54 0.61
CA ALA A 424 32.64 -14.57 -0.34
C ALA A 424 31.63 -15.71 -0.14
N GLU A 425 31.99 -16.75 0.60
CA GLU A 425 31.11 -17.89 0.90
C GLU A 425 30.18 -17.63 2.08
N SER A 426 30.37 -16.51 2.79
CA SER A 426 29.60 -16.19 3.97
C SER A 426 28.25 -15.60 3.60
N SER A 427 27.21 -15.99 4.32
CA SER A 427 25.85 -15.47 4.15
C SER A 427 25.23 -15.09 5.48
N ALA A 428 24.43 -14.04 5.48
CA ALA A 428 23.75 -13.54 6.65
C ALA A 428 22.25 -13.78 6.60
N TYR A 429 21.67 -14.07 7.73
CA TYR A 429 20.26 -14.31 7.94
C TYR A 429 19.75 -13.49 9.11
N ILE A 430 18.47 -13.13 9.07
CA ILE A 430 17.75 -12.59 10.21
C ILE A 430 16.86 -13.69 10.77
N LEU A 431 16.92 -13.90 12.08
CA LEU A 431 16.00 -14.76 12.79
C LEU A 431 14.89 -13.88 13.40
N ASP A 432 13.67 -14.11 12.96
CA ASP A 432 12.46 -13.53 13.53
C ASP A 432 11.50 -14.64 14.03
N PRO A 433 10.38 -14.31 14.68
CA PRO A 433 9.41 -15.30 15.16
C PRO A 433 8.80 -16.19 14.07
N GLN A 434 8.93 -15.84 12.79
CA GLN A 434 8.40 -16.59 11.66
C GLN A 434 9.45 -17.54 11.04
N GLY A 435 10.72 -17.39 11.40
CA GLY A 435 11.81 -18.28 10.96
C GLY A 435 13.07 -17.56 10.52
N LEU A 436 13.95 -18.32 9.86
CA LEU A 436 15.23 -17.84 9.36
C LEU A 436 15.11 -17.32 7.93
N HIS A 437 15.47 -16.07 7.72
CA HIS A 437 15.34 -15.41 6.43
C HIS A 437 16.69 -14.95 5.92
N PHE A 438 16.98 -15.28 4.64
CA PHE A 438 18.20 -14.81 3.98
C PHE A 438 18.20 -13.28 3.91
N PHE A 439 19.29 -12.69 4.38
CA PHE A 439 19.44 -11.24 4.41
C PHE A 439 20.41 -10.76 3.32
N LYS A 440 21.65 -11.25 3.32
CA LYS A 440 22.68 -10.88 2.34
C LYS A 440 23.81 -11.92 2.27
N SER A 441 24.48 -12.01 1.11
CA SER A 441 25.75 -12.74 0.98
C SER A 441 26.92 -11.76 1.03
N SER A 442 28.06 -12.23 1.56
CA SER A 442 29.31 -11.48 1.51
C SER A 442 29.91 -11.53 0.09
N THR A 443 30.47 -10.40 -0.35
CA THR A 443 31.33 -10.32 -1.54
C THR A 443 32.80 -10.21 -1.17
N GLY A 444 33.14 -10.56 0.09
CA GLY A 444 34.51 -10.46 0.62
C GLY A 444 35.56 -11.27 -0.14
N SER A 445 36.83 -10.95 0.07
CA SER A 445 37.94 -11.61 -0.62
C SER A 445 38.21 -13.02 -0.09
N SER A 446 38.81 -13.90 -0.94
CA SER A 446 39.19 -15.24 -0.57
C SER A 446 40.19 -15.32 0.58
N ASP A 447 40.89 -14.22 0.89
CA ASP A 447 41.91 -14.13 1.93
C ASP A 447 41.36 -13.92 3.34
N LYS A 448 40.06 -13.80 3.48
CA LYS A 448 39.35 -13.61 4.76
C LYS A 448 38.81 -14.92 5.30
N ASN A 449 38.59 -14.96 6.60
CA ASN A 449 38.00 -16.14 7.24
C ASN A 449 36.58 -16.39 6.76
N ALA A 450 36.23 -17.66 6.56
CA ALA A 450 34.86 -18.05 6.27
C ALA A 450 34.00 -17.85 7.53
N CYS A 451 33.14 -16.83 7.53
CA CYS A 451 32.17 -16.65 8.62
C CYS A 451 31.03 -17.69 8.58
N GLY A 452 30.95 -18.47 7.50
CA GLY A 452 29.87 -19.43 7.32
C GLY A 452 28.49 -18.74 7.23
N LYS A 453 27.50 -19.35 7.87
CA LYS A 453 26.17 -18.74 8.03
C LYS A 453 26.19 -17.88 9.30
N VAL A 454 25.92 -16.59 9.14
CA VAL A 454 25.81 -15.63 10.22
C VAL A 454 24.32 -15.33 10.48
N VAL A 455 23.88 -15.40 11.71
CA VAL A 455 22.49 -15.15 12.09
C VAL A 455 22.44 -13.93 13.01
N LEU A 456 21.65 -12.95 12.65
CA LEU A 456 21.32 -11.81 13.50
C LEU A 456 20.09 -12.14 14.34
N VAL A 457 20.23 -12.08 15.65
CA VAL A 457 19.15 -12.32 16.62
C VAL A 457 18.97 -11.06 17.47
N MET A 458 17.76 -10.51 17.51
CA MET A 458 17.44 -9.41 18.41
C MET A 458 17.57 -9.86 19.87
N ARG A 459 18.23 -9.06 20.69
CA ARG A 459 18.45 -9.36 22.11
C ARG A 459 17.15 -9.62 22.86
N ASP A 460 16.12 -8.83 22.58
CA ASP A 460 14.80 -8.97 23.20
C ASP A 460 14.04 -10.24 22.76
N HIS A 461 14.41 -10.84 21.64
CA HIS A 461 13.82 -12.10 21.16
C HIS A 461 14.61 -13.34 21.61
N TYR A 462 15.83 -13.15 22.10
CA TYR A 462 16.68 -14.26 22.58
C TYR A 462 16.09 -15.02 23.77
N GLU A 463 15.31 -14.36 24.61
CA GLU A 463 14.66 -14.98 25.77
C GLU A 463 13.48 -15.90 25.41
N GLN A 464 13.06 -15.93 24.14
CA GLN A 464 12.02 -16.84 23.69
C GLN A 464 12.59 -18.25 23.51
N SER A 465 12.14 -19.20 24.32
CA SER A 465 12.65 -20.58 24.40
C SER A 465 12.71 -21.34 23.07
N GLU A 466 11.80 -21.02 22.11
CA GLU A 466 11.78 -21.66 20.81
C GLU A 466 12.91 -21.18 19.88
N ILE A 467 13.27 -19.92 19.95
CA ILE A 467 14.35 -19.32 19.16
C ILE A 467 15.71 -19.89 19.61
N ILE A 468 15.93 -19.97 20.93
CA ILE A 468 17.15 -20.55 21.50
C ILE A 468 17.31 -22.00 21.07
N ARG A 469 16.22 -22.79 21.16
CA ARG A 469 16.22 -24.20 20.75
C ARG A 469 16.60 -24.34 19.28
N TRP A 470 16.02 -23.51 18.40
CA TRP A 470 16.28 -23.57 16.97
C TRP A 470 17.74 -23.19 16.62
N VAL A 471 18.30 -22.17 17.26
CA VAL A 471 19.69 -21.75 17.09
C VAL A 471 20.65 -22.84 17.56
N LEU A 472 20.35 -23.48 18.70
CA LEU A 472 21.16 -24.59 19.24
C LEU A 472 21.07 -25.84 18.35
N GLU A 473 19.91 -26.18 17.83
CA GLU A 473 19.71 -27.29 16.89
C GLU A 473 20.45 -27.07 15.55
N GLY A 474 20.59 -25.78 15.11
CA GLY A 474 21.37 -25.41 13.93
C GLY A 474 22.88 -25.37 14.11
N ASN A 475 23.42 -25.73 15.28
CA ASN A 475 24.84 -25.63 15.64
C ASN A 475 25.44 -24.22 15.52
N TYR A 476 24.62 -23.19 15.69
CA TYR A 476 25.11 -21.83 15.79
C TYR A 476 25.59 -21.52 17.20
N ARG A 477 26.65 -20.71 17.29
CA ARG A 477 27.18 -20.23 18.56
C ARG A 477 27.22 -18.71 18.55
N GLU A 478 26.96 -18.15 19.73
CA GLU A 478 27.11 -16.71 19.92
C GLU A 478 28.57 -16.33 19.73
N THR A 479 28.82 -15.28 18.99
CA THR A 479 30.15 -14.70 18.79
C THR A 479 30.34 -13.54 19.76
N GLU A 480 31.56 -13.16 20.06
CA GLU A 480 31.84 -11.94 20.82
C GLU A 480 31.48 -10.66 20.05
N MET A 481 31.09 -10.82 18.78
CA MET A 481 30.72 -9.68 17.93
C MET A 481 29.32 -9.21 18.25
N VAL A 482 29.22 -7.98 18.71
CA VAL A 482 27.96 -7.30 18.99
C VAL A 482 27.75 -6.21 17.93
N PHE A 483 26.59 -6.24 17.27
CA PHE A 483 26.20 -5.17 16.38
C PHE A 483 24.97 -4.48 16.96
N LYS A 484 25.18 -3.43 17.74
CA LYS A 484 24.17 -2.71 18.54
C LYS A 484 23.38 -3.66 19.48
N ASP A 485 22.05 -3.77 19.27
CA ASP A 485 21.14 -4.57 20.10
C ASP A 485 20.97 -6.00 19.58
N TYR A 486 21.80 -6.41 18.60
CA TYR A 486 21.77 -7.74 18.03
C TYR A 486 22.96 -8.57 18.49
N MET A 487 22.66 -9.82 18.80
CA MET A 487 23.65 -10.86 18.97
C MET A 487 23.95 -11.48 17.60
N ILE A 488 25.21 -11.64 17.29
CA ILE A 488 25.66 -12.32 16.07
C ILE A 488 26.00 -13.76 16.43
N TRP A 489 25.33 -14.69 15.77
CA TRP A 489 25.56 -16.12 15.89
C TRP A 489 26.19 -16.65 14.61
N SER A 490 27.22 -17.48 14.72
CA SER A 490 27.90 -18.05 13.58
C SER A 490 27.89 -19.58 13.64
N SER A 491 27.77 -20.23 12.47
CA SER A 491 27.97 -21.65 12.34
C SER A 491 29.46 -22.05 12.28
N ASN A 492 30.36 -21.07 12.16
CA ASN A 492 31.81 -21.34 12.14
C ASN A 492 32.38 -21.28 13.57
N LYS A 493 33.02 -22.39 13.98
CA LYS A 493 33.62 -22.50 15.30
C LYS A 493 34.86 -21.63 15.50
N ASP A 494 35.48 -21.16 14.42
CA ASP A 494 36.74 -20.41 14.47
C ASP A 494 36.49 -18.88 14.66
N LEU A 495 35.25 -18.45 14.74
CA LEU A 495 34.86 -17.06 15.01
C LEU A 495 34.47 -16.80 16.49
N LEU A 496 34.76 -17.76 17.36
CA LEU A 496 34.45 -17.70 18.80
C LEU A 496 35.55 -17.05 19.59
#